data_6577e17137edb12572591f02c07defec
#
_entry.id   6577e17137edb12572591f02c07defec
#
_cell.length_a   1.000
_cell.length_b   1.000
_cell.length_c   1.000
_cell.angle_alpha   90.00
_cell.angle_beta   90.00
_cell.angle_gamma   90.00
#
_symmetry.space_group_name_H-M   'P 1'
#
loop_
_entity.id
_entity.type
_entity.pdbx_description
1 polymer ?
#
loop_
_entity_poly.entity_id
_entity_poly.type
_entity_poly.pdbx_seq_one_letter_code
_entity_poly.pdbx_strand_id
1 'polypeptide(L)'
;MKLFKRLLKYFSRLEKEEIIDLTPIVEDKYNEVAIGNLVWALMPLSNDELERIEESHRIRPYLVVAKDENYFYGYYCSTKQKSRYLATFKLDKNIYDHRKNTYVYLTNTYKIPRTNFRDIYNRIGINNLIMIERKLIVNSRYLEGLIH
;
A
#
# COMPACT_ATOMS: atom_id res chain seq x y z
N MET A 1 -10.58 6.99 2.27
CA MET A 1 -10.24 8.10 3.19
C MET A 1 -11.13 8.19 4.40
N LYS A 2 -12.44 7.98 4.29
CA LYS A 2 -13.34 7.96 5.46
C LYS A 2 -12.99 6.87 6.48
N LEU A 3 -12.63 5.67 6.01
CA LEU A 3 -12.22 4.57 6.88
C LEU A 3 -10.94 4.88 7.66
N PHE A 4 -9.98 5.50 6.99
CA PHE A 4 -8.72 5.91 7.61
C PHE A 4 -8.94 6.97 8.70
N LYS A 5 -9.77 7.97 8.43
CA LYS A 5 -10.14 9.00 9.41
C LYS A 5 -10.87 8.40 10.63
N ARG A 6 -11.72 7.40 10.40
CA ARG A 6 -12.38 6.66 11.49
C ARG A 6 -11.38 5.89 12.33
N LEU A 7 -10.41 5.25 11.68
CA LEU A 7 -9.37 4.51 12.37
C LEU A 7 -8.51 5.44 13.23
N LEU A 8 -8.10 6.59 12.70
CA LEU A 8 -7.36 7.60 13.45
C LEU A 8 -8.16 8.13 14.64
N LYS A 9 -9.45 8.41 14.47
CA LYS A 9 -10.31 8.82 15.58
C LYS A 9 -10.43 7.75 16.64
N TYR A 10 -10.54 6.49 16.21
CA TYR A 10 -10.61 5.34 17.11
C TYR A 10 -9.32 5.21 17.92
N PHE A 11 -8.15 5.27 17.28
CA PHE A 11 -6.85 5.28 17.95
C PHE A 11 -6.71 6.43 18.92
N SER A 12 -7.07 7.63 18.50
CA SER A 12 -7.00 8.84 19.33
C SER A 12 -7.88 8.73 20.58
N ARG A 13 -9.07 8.13 20.44
CA ARG A 13 -9.98 7.91 21.56
C ARG A 13 -9.48 6.85 22.53
N LEU A 14 -8.87 5.76 22.02
CA LEU A 14 -8.32 4.70 22.84
C LEU A 14 -7.07 5.13 23.61
N GLU A 15 -6.25 5.99 23.05
CA GLU A 15 -5.12 6.58 23.76
C GLU A 15 -5.56 7.35 25.03
N LYS A 16 -6.76 7.89 25.03
CA LYS A 16 -7.33 8.61 26.18
C LYS A 16 -8.00 7.70 27.20
N GLU A 17 -8.51 6.55 26.76
CA GLU A 17 -9.31 5.65 27.61
C GLU A 17 -8.57 4.37 28.01
N GLU A 18 -8.17 3.53 27.04
CA GLU A 18 -7.46 2.26 27.29
C GLU A 18 -6.64 1.83 26.08
N ILE A 19 -5.34 1.93 26.17
CA ILE A 19 -4.40 1.52 25.12
C ILE A 19 -4.40 -0.01 24.87
N ILE A 20 -4.84 -0.78 25.83
CA ILE A 20 -4.79 -2.26 25.85
C ILE A 20 -5.67 -2.89 24.76
N ASP A 21 -6.77 -2.24 24.37
CA ASP A 21 -7.74 -2.78 23.39
C ASP A 21 -7.36 -2.53 21.92
N LEU A 22 -6.35 -1.70 21.66
CA LEU A 22 -5.93 -1.33 20.32
C LEU A 22 -5.17 -2.44 19.60
N THR A 23 -4.28 -3.10 20.31
CA THR A 23 -3.39 -4.13 19.77
C THR A 23 -4.14 -5.32 19.13
N PRO A 24 -5.17 -5.91 19.78
CA PRO A 24 -5.92 -7.00 19.19
C PRO A 24 -6.65 -6.64 17.90
N ILE A 25 -7.23 -5.41 17.82
CA ILE A 25 -7.98 -4.95 16.63
C ILE A 25 -7.05 -4.74 15.45
N VAL A 26 -5.89 -4.15 15.66
CA VAL A 26 -4.88 -3.95 14.59
C VAL A 26 -4.32 -5.28 14.13
N GLU A 27 -4.08 -6.23 15.03
CA GLU A 27 -3.62 -7.57 14.70
C GLU A 27 -4.66 -8.34 13.88
N ASP A 28 -5.93 -8.30 14.27
CA ASP A 28 -7.01 -8.95 13.55
C ASP A 28 -7.13 -8.41 12.11
N LYS A 29 -7.06 -7.10 11.94
CA LYS A 29 -7.08 -6.47 10.61
C LYS A 29 -5.88 -6.86 9.77
N TYR A 30 -4.70 -6.93 10.35
CA TYR A 30 -3.52 -7.39 9.63
C TYR A 30 -3.67 -8.84 9.17
N ASN A 31 -4.29 -9.69 9.96
CA ASN A 31 -4.55 -11.07 9.59
C ASN A 31 -5.49 -11.19 8.38
N GLU A 32 -6.33 -10.21 8.14
CA GLU A 32 -7.20 -10.13 6.96
C GLU A 32 -6.48 -9.69 5.69
N VAL A 33 -5.29 -9.12 5.81
CA VAL A 33 -4.51 -8.66 4.64
C VAL A 33 -4.17 -9.84 3.73
N ALA A 34 -4.47 -9.71 2.46
CA ALA A 34 -4.22 -10.71 1.43
C ALA A 34 -3.58 -10.09 0.19
N ILE A 35 -3.00 -10.91 -0.65
CA ILE A 35 -2.46 -10.47 -1.94
C ILE A 35 -3.57 -9.83 -2.77
N GLY A 36 -3.29 -8.67 -3.33
CA GLY A 36 -4.26 -7.87 -4.08
C GLY A 36 -5.00 -6.83 -3.27
N ASN A 37 -4.82 -6.80 -1.95
CA ASN A 37 -5.38 -5.73 -1.13
C ASN A 37 -4.64 -4.42 -1.36
N LEU A 38 -5.39 -3.33 -1.36
CA LEU A 38 -4.88 -1.97 -1.28
C LEU A 38 -4.96 -1.53 0.17
N VAL A 39 -3.82 -1.21 0.75
CA VAL A 39 -3.71 -0.91 2.17
C VAL A 39 -3.10 0.46 2.41
N TRP A 40 -3.48 1.08 3.53
CA TRP A 40 -2.80 2.24 4.07
C TRP A 40 -1.73 1.78 5.05
N ALA A 41 -0.54 2.32 4.92
CA ALA A 41 0.57 2.01 5.82
C ALA A 41 1.52 3.19 5.98
N LEU A 42 2.15 3.27 7.15
CA LEU A 42 3.24 4.19 7.38
C LEU A 42 4.41 3.81 6.47
N MET A 43 5.03 4.81 5.83
CA MET A 43 6.17 4.56 4.95
C MET A 43 7.29 3.83 5.72
N PRO A 44 7.96 2.85 5.08
CA PRO A 44 9.03 2.09 5.73
C PRO A 44 10.35 2.88 5.75
N LEU A 45 10.35 3.99 6.45
CA LEU A 45 11.47 4.91 6.60
C LEU A 45 11.91 4.95 8.06
N SER A 46 13.12 5.44 8.31
CA SER A 46 13.60 5.70 9.67
C SER A 46 12.79 6.84 10.32
N ASN A 47 12.82 6.92 11.64
CA ASN A 47 12.13 8.00 12.37
C ASN A 47 12.63 9.38 11.92
N ASP A 48 13.93 9.54 11.69
CA ASP A 48 14.52 10.78 11.23
C ASP A 48 14.02 11.18 9.83
N GLU A 49 13.88 10.21 8.93
CA GLU A 49 13.33 10.44 7.60
C GLU A 49 11.85 10.79 7.66
N LEU A 50 11.07 10.12 8.51
CA LEU A 50 9.65 10.40 8.68
C LEU A 50 9.40 11.80 9.25
N GLU A 51 10.24 12.26 10.17
CA GLU A 51 10.14 13.61 10.75
C GLU A 51 10.30 14.73 9.72
N ARG A 52 10.99 14.47 8.61
CA ARG A 52 11.18 15.41 7.51
C ARG A 52 9.96 15.50 6.59
N ILE A 53 9.01 14.58 6.73
CA ILE A 53 7.81 14.52 5.91
C ILE A 53 6.63 15.04 6.73
N GLU A 54 5.77 15.85 6.11
CA GLU A 54 4.53 16.29 6.74
C GLU A 54 3.75 15.09 7.27
N GLU A 55 3.23 15.20 8.47
CA GLU A 55 2.51 14.12 9.16
C GLU A 55 1.40 13.51 8.31
N SER A 56 0.65 14.35 7.58
CA SER A 56 -0.40 13.92 6.66
C SER A 56 0.10 13.10 5.46
N HIS A 57 1.39 13.14 5.17
CA HIS A 57 2.01 12.44 4.02
C HIS A 57 2.83 11.22 4.41
N ARG A 58 2.88 10.87 5.69
CA ARG A 58 3.67 9.72 6.17
C ARG A 58 3.00 8.38 5.90
N ILE A 59 1.67 8.38 5.78
CA ILE A 59 0.88 7.19 5.50
C ILE A 59 0.51 7.20 4.02
N ARG A 60 0.77 6.08 3.35
CA ARG A 60 0.64 5.96 1.91
C ARG A 60 -0.10 4.68 1.53
N PRO A 61 -0.69 4.65 0.32
CA PRO A 61 -1.34 3.45 -0.18
C PRO A 61 -0.32 2.52 -0.82
N TYR A 62 -0.50 1.21 -0.57
CA TYR A 62 0.32 0.15 -1.14
C TYR A 62 -0.56 -0.99 -1.65
N LEU A 63 -0.15 -1.59 -2.77
CA LEU A 63 -0.73 -2.82 -3.27
C LEU A 63 0.06 -4.00 -2.72
N VAL A 64 -0.60 -4.86 -1.96
CA VAL A 64 0.04 -6.03 -1.34
C VAL A 64 0.26 -7.13 -2.36
N VAL A 65 1.49 -7.60 -2.48
CA VAL A 65 1.88 -8.68 -3.40
C VAL A 65 2.44 -9.91 -2.70
N ALA A 66 2.83 -9.79 -1.45
CA ALA A 66 3.25 -10.90 -0.61
C ALA A 66 3.09 -10.52 0.86
N LYS A 67 3.00 -11.51 1.73
CA LYS A 67 2.80 -11.28 3.17
C LYS A 67 3.32 -12.46 3.97
N ASP A 68 3.95 -12.15 5.11
CA ASP A 68 4.20 -13.10 6.20
C ASP A 68 3.69 -12.51 7.53
N GLU A 69 4.01 -13.14 8.65
CA GLU A 69 3.52 -12.69 9.96
C GLU A 69 4.07 -11.34 10.40
N ASN A 70 5.27 -10.97 9.95
CA ASN A 70 6.01 -9.81 10.45
C ASN A 70 6.10 -8.67 9.44
N TYR A 71 5.98 -8.99 8.16
CA TYR A 71 6.14 -8.05 7.06
C TYR A 71 5.13 -8.31 5.96
N PHE A 72 4.80 -7.28 5.21
CA PHE A 72 4.19 -7.44 3.90
C PHE A 72 5.02 -6.70 2.85
N TYR A 73 4.83 -7.13 1.61
CA TYR A 73 5.53 -6.56 0.47
C TYR A 73 4.51 -5.89 -0.43
N GLY A 74 4.78 -4.66 -0.80
CA GLY A 74 3.83 -3.89 -1.58
C GLY A 74 4.46 -2.93 -2.55
N TYR A 75 3.69 -2.60 -3.58
CA TYR A 75 4.01 -1.52 -4.49
C TYR A 75 3.35 -0.24 -4.02
N TYR A 76 4.10 0.84 -4.04
CA TYR A 76 3.58 2.18 -3.76
C TYR A 76 2.53 2.57 -4.80
N CYS A 77 1.44 3.18 -4.36
CA CYS A 77 0.37 3.69 -5.22
C CYS A 77 0.22 5.20 -5.04
N SER A 78 -0.21 5.86 -6.11
CA SER A 78 -0.47 7.30 -6.09
C SER A 78 -1.60 7.66 -7.05
N THR A 79 -2.29 8.76 -6.78
CA THR A 79 -3.26 9.33 -7.72
C THR A 79 -2.59 10.18 -8.80
N LYS A 80 -1.30 10.45 -8.66
CA LYS A 80 -0.52 11.21 -9.64
C LYS A 80 0.27 10.26 -10.51
N GLN A 81 0.04 10.34 -11.82
CA GLN A 81 0.84 9.61 -12.79
C GLN A 81 2.11 10.39 -13.10
N LYS A 82 3.25 9.84 -12.68
CA LYS A 82 4.56 10.27 -13.18
C LYS A 82 4.85 9.44 -14.44
N SER A 83 4.25 9.84 -15.56
CA SER A 83 4.07 9.05 -16.77
C SER A 83 5.34 8.70 -17.56
N ARG A 84 6.50 9.09 -17.11
CA ARG A 84 7.76 8.81 -17.80
C ARG A 84 8.32 7.43 -17.56
N TYR A 85 7.66 6.63 -16.71
CA TYR A 85 8.17 5.32 -16.32
C TYR A 85 7.27 4.24 -16.86
N LEU A 86 7.87 3.35 -17.65
CA LEU A 86 7.26 2.12 -18.19
C LEU A 86 6.68 1.21 -17.10
N ALA A 87 6.94 1.52 -15.85
CA ALA A 87 6.66 0.67 -14.71
C ALA A 87 5.48 1.15 -13.85
N THR A 88 4.47 1.78 -14.46
CA THR A 88 3.22 2.09 -13.77
C THR A 88 2.06 1.30 -14.33
N PHE A 89 1.15 0.89 -13.44
CA PHE A 89 -0.10 0.25 -13.82
C PHE A 89 -1.27 1.09 -13.30
N LYS A 90 -2.20 1.42 -14.20
CA LYS A 90 -3.37 2.24 -13.87
C LYS A 90 -4.51 1.37 -13.34
N LEU A 91 -5.00 1.70 -12.16
CA LEU A 91 -6.27 1.19 -11.63
C LEU A 91 -7.36 2.21 -11.93
N ASP A 92 -8.30 1.84 -12.81
CA ASP A 92 -9.35 2.74 -13.25
C ASP A 92 -10.34 3.05 -12.12
N LYS A 93 -10.61 4.34 -11.91
CA LYS A 93 -11.53 4.82 -10.87
C LYS A 93 -12.95 4.24 -10.97
N ASN A 94 -13.41 3.94 -12.19
CA ASN A 94 -14.76 3.41 -12.41
C ASN A 94 -14.90 1.95 -12.01
N ILE A 95 -13.79 1.20 -12.04
CA ILE A 95 -13.77 -0.21 -11.65
C ILE A 95 -13.70 -0.37 -10.12
N TYR A 96 -13.00 0.55 -9.44
CA TYR A 96 -12.70 0.44 -8.01
C TYR A 96 -13.42 1.45 -7.13
N ASP A 97 -14.38 2.17 -7.67
CA ASP A 97 -15.16 3.19 -6.96
C ASP A 97 -14.29 4.24 -6.25
N HIS A 98 -13.26 4.70 -6.95
CA HIS A 98 -12.39 5.78 -6.49
C HIS A 98 -12.76 7.11 -7.13
N ARG A 99 -12.48 8.21 -6.45
CA ARG A 99 -12.65 9.55 -7.01
C ARG A 99 -11.68 9.83 -8.15
N LYS A 100 -10.49 9.24 -8.10
CA LYS A 100 -9.41 9.42 -9.08
C LYS A 100 -8.82 8.07 -9.45
N ASN A 101 -8.23 8.00 -10.64
CA ASN A 101 -7.44 6.85 -11.02
C ASN A 101 -6.27 6.68 -10.06
N THR A 102 -5.92 5.45 -9.75
CA THR A 102 -4.77 5.10 -8.93
C THR A 102 -3.72 4.46 -9.80
N TYR A 103 -2.47 4.87 -9.63
CA TYR A 103 -1.33 4.34 -10.38
C TYR A 103 -0.45 3.53 -9.44
N VAL A 104 -0.19 2.29 -9.81
CA VAL A 104 0.68 1.38 -9.08
C VAL A 104 2.08 1.48 -9.66
N TYR A 105 3.06 1.83 -8.83
CA TYR A 105 4.45 1.96 -9.24
C TYR A 105 5.18 0.63 -9.07
N LEU A 106 5.51 0.00 -10.18
CA LEU A 106 6.09 -1.35 -10.23
C LEU A 106 7.63 -1.37 -10.19
N THR A 107 8.27 -0.22 -10.00
CA THR A 107 9.73 -0.10 -9.97
C THR A 107 10.37 -0.72 -8.75
N ASN A 108 9.73 -0.58 -7.60
CA ASN A 108 10.27 -1.06 -6.33
C ASN A 108 9.19 -1.79 -5.52
N THR A 109 9.55 -2.94 -4.99
CA THR A 109 8.76 -3.62 -3.98
C THR A 109 9.27 -3.20 -2.61
N TYR A 110 8.39 -2.64 -1.79
CA TYR A 110 8.74 -2.21 -0.44
C TYR A 110 8.43 -3.32 0.56
N LYS A 111 9.39 -3.61 1.41
CA LYS A 111 9.21 -4.48 2.57
C LYS A 111 8.72 -3.63 3.73
N ILE A 112 7.49 -3.84 4.17
CA ILE A 112 6.81 -3.00 5.14
C ILE A 112 6.54 -3.79 6.41
N PRO A 113 7.05 -3.34 7.57
CA PRO A 113 6.79 -4.01 8.83
C PRO A 113 5.29 -4.03 9.17
N ARG A 114 4.83 -5.11 9.77
CA ARG A 114 3.46 -5.25 10.25
C ARG A 114 3.00 -4.06 11.09
N THR A 115 3.89 -3.52 11.92
CA THR A 115 3.60 -2.37 12.78
C THR A 115 3.26 -1.10 12.00
N ASN A 116 3.66 -1.01 10.73
CA ASN A 116 3.35 0.12 9.87
C ASN A 116 1.96 0.02 9.23
N PHE A 117 1.35 -1.15 9.25
CA PHE A 117 0.01 -1.35 8.69
C PHE A 117 -1.03 -0.52 9.44
N ARG A 118 -1.98 0.07 8.68
CA ARG A 118 -3.06 0.88 9.25
C ARG A 118 -4.45 0.34 8.89
N ASP A 119 -4.74 0.17 7.61
CA ASP A 119 -6.06 -0.33 7.20
C ASP A 119 -6.05 -0.88 5.78
N ILE A 120 -7.04 -1.72 5.49
CA ILE A 120 -7.35 -2.19 4.14
C ILE A 120 -8.46 -1.27 3.61
N TYR A 121 -8.26 -0.68 2.43
CA TYR A 121 -9.31 0.18 1.88
C TYR A 121 -9.93 -0.33 0.59
N ASN A 122 -9.28 -1.27 -0.09
CA ASN A 122 -9.82 -1.89 -1.30
C ASN A 122 -9.00 -3.13 -1.67
N ARG A 123 -9.41 -3.81 -2.72
CA ARG A 123 -8.62 -4.88 -3.35
C ARG A 123 -8.84 -4.86 -4.85
N ILE A 124 -7.83 -5.27 -5.60
CA ILE A 124 -7.92 -5.37 -7.05
C ILE A 124 -8.41 -6.74 -7.48
N GLY A 125 -9.12 -6.77 -8.61
CA GLY A 125 -9.60 -8.02 -9.18
C GLY A 125 -8.45 -8.87 -9.74
N ILE A 126 -8.70 -10.16 -9.88
CA ILE A 126 -7.72 -11.13 -10.36
C ILE A 126 -7.19 -10.77 -11.75
N ASN A 127 -8.01 -10.22 -12.63
CA ASN A 127 -7.59 -9.81 -13.96
C ASN A 127 -6.52 -8.72 -13.93
N ASN A 128 -6.64 -7.77 -13.03
CA ASN A 128 -5.63 -6.72 -12.86
C ASN A 128 -4.34 -7.26 -12.24
N LEU A 129 -4.42 -8.21 -11.32
CA LEU A 129 -3.24 -8.89 -10.80
C LEU A 129 -2.48 -9.61 -11.91
N ILE A 130 -3.18 -10.32 -12.78
CA ILE A 130 -2.58 -11.00 -13.92
C ILE A 130 -1.91 -10.00 -14.87
N MET A 131 -2.56 -8.87 -15.15
CA MET A 131 -2.00 -7.84 -16.02
C MET A 131 -0.76 -7.18 -15.42
N ILE A 132 -0.74 -6.95 -14.12
CA ILE A 132 0.43 -6.46 -13.40
C ILE A 132 1.59 -7.45 -13.50
N GLU A 133 1.32 -8.71 -13.25
CA GLU A 133 2.32 -9.78 -13.38
C GLU A 133 2.92 -9.84 -14.78
N ARG A 134 2.08 -9.78 -15.82
CA ARG A 134 2.52 -9.74 -17.22
C ARG A 134 3.40 -8.53 -17.50
N LYS A 135 3.04 -7.36 -16.98
CA LYS A 135 3.83 -6.13 -17.16
C LYS A 135 5.20 -6.25 -16.49
N LEU A 136 5.26 -6.85 -15.32
CA LEU A 136 6.52 -7.13 -14.63
C LEU A 136 7.43 -8.05 -15.44
N ILE A 137 6.88 -9.10 -16.04
CA ILE A 137 7.63 -10.03 -16.88
C ILE A 137 8.22 -9.29 -18.09
N VAL A 138 7.42 -8.45 -18.76
CA VAL A 138 7.88 -7.66 -19.91
C VAL A 138 9.01 -6.71 -19.50
N ASN A 139 8.85 -6.00 -18.37
CA ASN A 139 9.87 -5.10 -17.88
C ASN A 139 11.17 -5.82 -17.51
N SER A 140 11.07 -7.00 -16.90
CA SER A 140 12.21 -7.85 -16.57
C SER A 140 12.98 -8.27 -17.82
N ARG A 141 12.30 -8.72 -18.86
CA ARG A 141 12.89 -9.09 -20.14
C ARG A 141 13.58 -7.90 -20.82
N TYR A 142 12.97 -6.72 -20.74
CA TYR A 142 13.56 -5.50 -21.28
C TYR A 142 14.88 -5.16 -20.58
N LEU A 143 14.92 -5.25 -19.25
CA LEU A 143 16.13 -5.02 -18.48
C LEU A 143 17.21 -6.06 -18.76
N GLU A 144 16.85 -7.32 -18.91
CA GLU A 144 17.78 -8.38 -19.33
C GLU A 144 18.39 -8.06 -20.71
N GLY A 145 17.59 -7.59 -21.65
CA GLY A 145 18.06 -7.17 -22.97
C GLY A 145 19.04 -6.01 -22.95
N LEU A 146 18.93 -5.13 -21.96
CA LEU A 146 19.86 -4.00 -21.79
C LEU A 146 21.20 -4.40 -21.17
N ILE A 147 21.25 -5.49 -20.44
CA ILE A 147 22.45 -6.01 -19.79
C ILE A 147 23.31 -6.85 -20.77
N HIS A 148 22.69 -7.40 -21.76
CA HIS A 148 23.33 -8.18 -22.82
C HIS A 148 23.60 -7.35 -24.06
#